data_b2dc4d39124c6937f8dffb843ea8e3c4
#
_entry.id   b2dc4d39124c6937f8dffb843ea8e3c4
#
_cell.length_a   1.000
_cell.length_b   1.000
_cell.length_c   1.000
_cell.angle_alpha   90.00
_cell.angle_beta   90.00
_cell.angle_gamma   90.00
#
_symmetry.space_group_name_H-M   'P 1'
#
loop_
_entity.id
_entity.type
_entity.pdbx_description
1 polymer ?
#
loop_
_entity_poly.entity_id
_entity_poly.type
_entity_poly.pdbx_seq_one_letter_code
_entity_poly.pdbx_strand_id
1 'polypeptide(L)'
;MQDEIPKDVYKDSEDRFRKWYFPIHDFTLTMLWSRFLIVGEERMVNGTGTSIFDMHLDKVDKDWAKELPNLDYAIISAGHWFFRVMHLHEAGKQVGCVYCNEENITSYNPDFTIRKAFRTAFRHINACKECGRKKMVTVLRTFAPAHFENGVWNTGGYCNRTGPVSESEVDFGKFDWEVRGIQMEEFERARREGTMGKLGHNNNNNNNNNNNRFEMVDVARAMLMRPDGHPGEHWGNKWMKGYNDCTHWCLPGPVDVWSELLLAVLKREAGMVVA
;
A
#
# COMPACT_ATOMS: atom_id res chain seq x y z
N MET A 1 15.15 -2.71 26.78
CA MET A 1 14.44 -3.85 26.14
C MET A 1 15.50 -4.83 25.71
N GLN A 2 15.31 -6.10 25.99
CA GLN A 2 16.22 -7.13 25.49
C GLN A 2 15.94 -7.28 24.00
N ASP A 3 16.97 -7.16 23.16
CA ASP A 3 16.83 -7.30 21.69
C ASP A 3 16.46 -8.76 21.39
N GLU A 4 15.24 -8.99 20.97
CA GLU A 4 14.77 -10.30 20.59
C GLU A 4 15.11 -10.57 19.12
N ILE A 5 15.77 -11.71 18.87
CA ILE A 5 16.02 -12.16 17.50
C ILE A 5 14.80 -12.99 17.04
N PRO A 6 14.07 -12.55 16.01
CA PRO A 6 12.92 -13.30 15.51
C PRO A 6 13.35 -14.62 14.86
N LYS A 7 12.46 -15.62 14.95
CA LYS A 7 12.61 -16.87 14.21
C LYS A 7 11.96 -16.69 12.83
N ASP A 8 12.69 -17.00 11.76
CA ASP A 8 12.14 -17.10 10.42
C ASP A 8 11.31 -18.39 10.33
N VAL A 9 9.99 -18.28 10.28
CA VAL A 9 9.08 -19.43 10.32
C VAL A 9 8.48 -19.77 8.96
N TYR A 10 8.53 -18.83 8.02
CA TYR A 10 8.08 -19.05 6.65
C TYR A 10 8.73 -18.08 5.67
N LYS A 11 9.11 -18.61 4.52
CA LYS A 11 9.55 -17.84 3.35
C LYS A 11 9.14 -18.61 2.10
N ASP A 12 8.48 -17.92 1.15
CA ASP A 12 8.20 -18.51 -0.16
C ASP A 12 9.43 -18.49 -1.08
N SER A 13 9.37 -19.24 -2.18
CA SER A 13 10.50 -19.38 -3.12
C SER A 13 10.94 -18.08 -3.79
N GLU A 14 10.01 -17.12 -3.93
CA GLU A 14 10.26 -15.84 -4.58
C GLU A 14 10.54 -14.70 -3.57
N ASP A 15 10.59 -15.04 -2.28
CA ASP A 15 10.82 -14.08 -1.20
C ASP A 15 9.78 -12.93 -1.14
N ARG A 16 8.55 -13.23 -1.56
CA ARG A 16 7.43 -12.28 -1.52
C ARG A 16 6.58 -12.39 -0.28
N PHE A 17 6.57 -13.57 0.34
CA PHE A 17 5.83 -13.84 1.57
C PHE A 17 6.80 -14.37 2.63
N ARG A 18 6.81 -13.67 3.78
CA ARG A 18 7.63 -14.05 4.92
C ARG A 18 6.83 -13.97 6.21
N LYS A 19 7.17 -14.85 7.17
CA LYS A 19 6.65 -14.79 8.54
C LYS A 19 7.82 -14.92 9.52
N TRP A 20 7.86 -13.98 10.46
CA TRP A 20 8.83 -13.98 11.56
C TRP A 20 8.06 -14.07 12.87
N TYR A 21 8.49 -14.98 13.74
CA TYR A 21 7.92 -15.17 15.07
C TYR A 21 8.84 -14.63 16.14
N PHE A 22 8.30 -13.86 17.06
CA PHE A 22 8.95 -13.28 18.21
C PHE A 22 8.47 -13.99 19.47
N PRO A 23 9.20 -15.01 19.97
CA PRO A 23 8.70 -15.89 21.03
C PRO A 23 8.53 -15.22 22.40
N ILE A 24 9.35 -14.20 22.73
CA ILE A 24 9.22 -13.48 24.02
C ILE A 24 7.90 -12.68 24.07
N HIS A 25 7.46 -12.17 22.92
CA HIS A 25 6.26 -11.34 22.81
C HIS A 25 5.03 -12.10 22.29
N ASP A 26 5.17 -13.38 21.97
CA ASP A 26 4.14 -14.17 21.27
C ASP A 26 3.55 -13.41 20.08
N PHE A 27 4.44 -12.84 19.26
CA PHE A 27 4.07 -11.97 18.15
C PHE A 27 4.57 -12.52 16.82
N THR A 28 3.71 -12.50 15.81
CA THR A 28 4.07 -12.88 14.44
C THR A 28 3.97 -11.69 13.50
N LEU A 29 5.09 -11.33 12.85
CA LEU A 29 5.11 -10.38 11.76
C LEU A 29 4.98 -11.14 10.43
N THR A 30 4.00 -10.77 9.62
CA THR A 30 3.79 -11.36 8.30
C THR A 30 3.95 -10.29 7.23
N MET A 31 4.85 -10.52 6.27
CA MET A 31 4.98 -9.71 5.06
C MET A 31 4.25 -10.42 3.92
N LEU A 32 3.29 -9.73 3.31
CA LEU A 32 2.50 -10.20 2.18
C LEU A 32 2.67 -9.20 1.04
N TRP A 33 3.58 -9.49 0.12
CA TRP A 33 3.86 -8.59 -0.98
C TRP A 33 2.86 -8.75 -2.12
N SER A 34 2.14 -7.69 -2.44
CA SER A 34 1.24 -7.58 -3.58
C SER A 34 1.53 -6.29 -4.35
N ARG A 35 1.68 -6.39 -5.67
CA ARG A 35 1.96 -5.22 -6.51
C ARG A 35 0.83 -4.20 -6.48
N PHE A 36 -0.42 -4.67 -6.51
CA PHE A 36 -1.59 -3.85 -6.82
C PHE A 36 -2.76 -4.01 -5.83
N LEU A 37 -2.67 -4.86 -4.82
CA LEU A 37 -3.78 -5.27 -3.94
C LEU A 37 -4.91 -6.03 -4.65
N ILE A 38 -5.04 -5.88 -5.95
CA ILE A 38 -5.97 -6.57 -6.84
C ILE A 38 -5.19 -7.46 -7.81
N VAL A 39 -5.90 -8.34 -8.51
CA VAL A 39 -5.27 -9.21 -9.51
C VAL A 39 -4.70 -8.37 -10.64
N GLY A 40 -3.39 -8.50 -10.85
CA GLY A 40 -2.65 -7.91 -11.95
C GLY A 40 -1.72 -8.94 -12.57
N GLU A 41 -2.02 -9.34 -13.80
CA GLU A 41 -1.28 -10.35 -14.55
C GLU A 41 -0.31 -9.68 -15.51
N GLU A 42 0.99 -9.96 -15.35
CA GLU A 42 2.00 -9.43 -16.24
C GLU A 42 2.00 -10.16 -17.58
N ARG A 43 1.93 -9.41 -18.67
CA ARG A 43 2.06 -9.98 -20.02
C ARG A 43 3.50 -10.44 -20.25
N MET A 44 3.64 -11.65 -20.74
CA MET A 44 4.94 -12.27 -21.00
C MET A 44 5.21 -12.37 -22.49
N VAL A 45 6.46 -12.10 -22.89
CA VAL A 45 6.95 -12.35 -24.27
C VAL A 45 8.18 -13.25 -24.18
N ASN A 46 8.11 -14.41 -24.77
CA ASN A 46 9.18 -15.43 -24.72
C ASN A 46 9.68 -15.72 -23.30
N GLY A 47 8.77 -15.77 -22.32
CA GLY A 47 9.09 -16.04 -20.92
C GLY A 47 9.65 -14.84 -20.14
N THR A 48 9.74 -13.66 -20.78
CA THR A 48 10.21 -12.41 -20.14
C THR A 48 9.04 -11.48 -19.86
N GLY A 49 8.99 -10.90 -18.65
CA GLY A 49 7.99 -9.91 -18.28
C GLY A 49 8.13 -8.63 -19.10
N THR A 50 7.02 -8.07 -19.53
CA THR A 50 6.97 -6.85 -20.36
C THR A 50 6.76 -5.58 -19.56
N SER A 51 6.51 -5.68 -18.26
CA SER A 51 6.00 -4.59 -17.43
C SER A 51 4.66 -4.00 -17.89
N ILE A 52 3.90 -4.75 -18.70
CA ILE A 52 2.52 -4.44 -19.11
C ILE A 52 1.60 -5.41 -18.37
N PHE A 53 0.53 -4.91 -17.79
CA PHE A 53 -0.34 -5.69 -16.92
C PHE A 53 -1.80 -5.69 -17.37
N ASP A 54 -2.45 -6.85 -17.27
CA ASP A 54 -3.89 -6.98 -17.30
C ASP A 54 -4.43 -6.87 -15.86
N MET A 55 -5.16 -5.80 -15.58
CA MET A 55 -5.63 -5.45 -14.24
C MET A 55 -7.11 -5.79 -14.09
N HIS A 56 -7.47 -6.63 -13.14
CA HIS A 56 -8.85 -6.98 -12.82
C HIS A 56 -9.35 -6.11 -11.67
N LEU A 57 -10.03 -5.02 -11.98
CA LEU A 57 -10.41 -3.97 -11.03
C LEU A 57 -11.38 -4.44 -9.94
N ASP A 58 -12.11 -5.51 -10.21
CA ASP A 58 -13.12 -6.12 -9.33
C ASP A 58 -12.66 -7.38 -8.58
N LYS A 59 -11.39 -7.79 -8.76
CA LYS A 59 -10.85 -9.01 -8.14
C LYS A 59 -9.70 -8.70 -7.20
N VAL A 60 -9.88 -8.96 -5.91
CA VAL A 60 -8.79 -8.87 -4.93
C VAL A 60 -7.72 -9.92 -5.22
N ASP A 61 -6.46 -9.56 -4.98
CA ASP A 61 -5.36 -10.52 -5.01
C ASP A 61 -5.51 -11.52 -3.85
N LYS A 62 -5.79 -12.78 -4.20
CA LYS A 62 -6.12 -13.84 -3.25
C LYS A 62 -4.95 -14.25 -2.36
N ASP A 63 -3.72 -13.96 -2.77
CA ASP A 63 -2.54 -14.40 -2.03
C ASP A 63 -2.43 -13.70 -0.67
N TRP A 64 -2.68 -12.39 -0.61
CA TRP A 64 -2.76 -11.71 0.67
C TRP A 64 -4.13 -11.84 1.33
N ALA A 65 -5.21 -11.85 0.52
CA ALA A 65 -6.58 -11.82 1.04
C ALA A 65 -6.92 -13.07 1.87
N LYS A 66 -6.39 -14.23 1.52
CA LYS A 66 -6.57 -15.49 2.26
C LYS A 66 -5.97 -15.47 3.68
N GLU A 67 -4.99 -14.60 3.93
CA GLU A 67 -4.34 -14.49 5.24
C GLU A 67 -5.11 -13.60 6.23
N LEU A 68 -6.00 -12.73 5.74
CA LEU A 68 -6.74 -11.78 6.57
C LEU A 68 -7.41 -12.40 7.82
N PRO A 69 -8.07 -13.58 7.73
CA PRO A 69 -8.70 -14.18 8.91
C PRO A 69 -7.73 -14.53 10.04
N ASN A 70 -6.45 -14.62 9.73
CA ASN A 70 -5.39 -14.98 10.67
C ASN A 70 -4.70 -13.75 11.31
N LEU A 71 -5.03 -12.52 10.86
CA LEU A 71 -4.39 -11.30 11.31
C LEU A 71 -5.20 -10.60 12.40
N ASP A 72 -4.51 -10.00 13.36
CA ASP A 72 -5.08 -9.06 14.32
C ASP A 72 -4.91 -7.61 13.81
N TYR A 73 -3.86 -7.36 13.05
CA TYR A 73 -3.56 -6.10 12.39
C TYR A 73 -3.20 -6.33 10.92
N ALA A 74 -3.76 -5.53 10.01
CA ALA A 74 -3.43 -5.56 8.59
C ALA A 74 -3.01 -4.16 8.13
N ILE A 75 -1.73 -3.99 7.74
CA ILE A 75 -1.22 -2.72 7.22
C ILE A 75 -1.30 -2.76 5.70
N ILE A 76 -2.11 -1.89 5.11
CA ILE A 76 -2.32 -1.78 3.67
C ILE A 76 -1.47 -0.63 3.14
N SER A 77 -0.60 -0.94 2.17
CA SER A 77 0.30 0.01 1.55
C SER A 77 0.57 -0.37 0.10
N ALA A 78 0.23 0.50 -0.84
CA ALA A 78 0.48 0.31 -2.27
C ALA A 78 0.53 1.68 -2.97
N GLY A 79 0.98 1.70 -4.25
CA GLY A 79 0.94 2.93 -5.05
C GLY A 79 1.92 2.91 -6.24
N HIS A 80 3.21 2.73 -6.02
CA HIS A 80 4.25 2.91 -7.04
C HIS A 80 4.13 1.97 -8.25
N TRP A 81 3.54 0.80 -8.09
CA TRP A 81 3.37 -0.15 -9.19
C TRP A 81 2.32 0.27 -10.20
N PHE A 82 1.43 1.22 -9.89
CA PHE A 82 0.39 1.69 -10.80
C PHE A 82 0.89 2.62 -11.92
N PHE A 83 2.16 3.03 -11.91
CA PHE A 83 2.76 3.88 -12.96
C PHE A 83 3.34 3.04 -14.10
N ARG A 84 2.52 2.17 -14.69
CA ARG A 84 2.90 1.25 -15.78
C ARG A 84 1.78 1.17 -16.80
N VAL A 85 2.08 0.60 -17.95
CA VAL A 85 1.05 0.30 -18.95
C VAL A 85 0.12 -0.79 -18.40
N MET A 86 -1.17 -0.47 -18.31
CA MET A 86 -2.17 -1.38 -17.75
C MET A 86 -3.39 -1.44 -18.66
N HIS A 87 -3.88 -2.65 -18.96
CA HIS A 87 -5.18 -2.89 -19.57
C HIS A 87 -6.17 -3.23 -18.45
N LEU A 88 -7.26 -2.48 -18.39
CA LEU A 88 -8.19 -2.54 -17.27
C LEU A 88 -9.39 -3.41 -17.61
N HIS A 89 -9.69 -4.36 -16.73
CA HIS A 89 -10.81 -5.30 -16.87
C HIS A 89 -11.75 -5.19 -15.67
N GLU A 90 -13.05 -5.19 -15.93
CA GLU A 90 -14.10 -5.25 -14.91
C GLU A 90 -15.21 -6.17 -15.40
N ALA A 91 -15.71 -7.08 -14.56
CA ALA A 91 -16.70 -8.10 -14.93
C ALA A 91 -16.32 -8.93 -16.18
N GLY A 92 -15.02 -9.23 -16.33
CA GLY A 92 -14.50 -10.02 -17.44
C GLY A 92 -14.40 -9.28 -18.79
N LYS A 93 -14.64 -7.97 -18.82
CA LYS A 93 -14.54 -7.15 -20.04
C LYS A 93 -13.45 -6.11 -19.87
N GLN A 94 -12.73 -5.81 -20.96
CA GLN A 94 -11.82 -4.68 -20.99
C GLN A 94 -12.64 -3.38 -20.98
N VAL A 95 -12.36 -2.50 -20.02
CA VAL A 95 -13.08 -1.24 -19.81
C VAL A 95 -12.21 -0.02 -20.09
N GLY A 96 -10.91 -0.20 -20.27
CA GLY A 96 -9.99 0.91 -20.53
C GLY A 96 -8.53 0.49 -20.42
N CYS A 97 -7.66 1.47 -20.43
CA CYS A 97 -6.23 1.27 -20.21
C CYS A 97 -5.57 2.53 -19.57
N VAL A 98 -4.35 2.34 -19.09
CA VAL A 98 -3.47 3.41 -18.57
C VAL A 98 -2.18 3.37 -19.37
N TYR A 99 -1.71 4.54 -19.82
CA TYR A 99 -0.49 4.70 -20.62
C TYR A 99 -0.44 3.84 -21.90
N CYS A 100 -1.58 3.48 -22.46
CA CYS A 100 -1.65 2.80 -23.75
C CYS A 100 -1.95 3.78 -24.91
N ASN A 101 -1.66 3.37 -26.14
CA ASN A 101 -1.92 4.14 -27.36
C ASN A 101 -2.89 3.39 -28.29
N GLU A 102 -3.91 2.73 -27.76
CA GLU A 102 -4.87 1.96 -28.53
C GLU A 102 -6.08 2.85 -28.91
N GLU A 103 -6.39 2.97 -30.20
CA GLU A 103 -7.44 3.86 -30.73
C GLU A 103 -8.76 3.33 -30.23
N ASN A 104 -9.38 2.67 -29.90
CA ASN A 104 -10.75 2.26 -29.51
C ASN A 104 -10.90 1.89 -28.03
N ILE A 105 -9.91 2.22 -27.21
CA ILE A 105 -9.93 1.92 -25.79
C ILE A 105 -9.90 3.21 -24.99
N THR A 106 -10.79 3.34 -24.02
CA THR A 106 -10.80 4.50 -23.12
C THR A 106 -9.50 4.59 -22.35
N SER A 107 -8.78 5.71 -22.50
CA SER A 107 -7.58 5.98 -21.73
C SER A 107 -7.93 6.59 -20.39
N TYR A 108 -7.37 6.04 -19.32
CA TYR A 108 -7.48 6.53 -17.95
C TYR A 108 -6.11 6.95 -17.42
N ASN A 109 -6.12 7.81 -16.41
CA ASN A 109 -4.93 8.08 -15.62
C ASN A 109 -4.75 7.01 -14.51
N PRO A 110 -3.56 6.88 -13.92
CA PRO A 110 -3.31 5.92 -12.83
C PRO A 110 -4.23 6.09 -11.62
N ASP A 111 -4.69 7.30 -11.33
CA ASP A 111 -5.63 7.64 -10.25
C ASP A 111 -6.90 6.79 -10.29
N PHE A 112 -7.47 6.57 -11.47
CA PHE A 112 -8.63 5.71 -11.65
C PHE A 112 -8.36 4.28 -11.17
N THR A 113 -7.23 3.70 -11.58
CA THR A 113 -6.87 2.33 -11.23
C THR A 113 -6.54 2.22 -9.74
N ILE A 114 -5.80 3.18 -9.17
CA ILE A 114 -5.50 3.25 -7.73
C ILE A 114 -6.80 3.29 -6.93
N ARG A 115 -7.73 4.17 -7.30
CA ARG A 115 -9.05 4.28 -6.65
C ARG A 115 -9.81 2.96 -6.66
N LYS A 116 -9.90 2.31 -7.81
CA LYS A 116 -10.57 1.01 -7.95
C LYS A 116 -9.89 -0.07 -7.11
N ALA A 117 -8.57 -0.14 -7.12
CA ALA A 117 -7.81 -1.13 -6.37
C ALA A 117 -8.04 -1.00 -4.85
N PHE A 118 -7.89 0.21 -4.30
CA PHE A 118 -8.14 0.44 -2.87
C PHE A 118 -9.60 0.18 -2.50
N ARG A 119 -10.55 0.58 -3.33
CA ARG A 119 -11.98 0.28 -3.14
C ARG A 119 -12.24 -1.22 -3.07
N THR A 120 -11.70 -1.98 -4.01
CA THR A 120 -11.88 -3.44 -4.06
C THR A 120 -11.23 -4.12 -2.87
N ALA A 121 -9.99 -3.71 -2.50
CA ALA A 121 -9.30 -4.23 -1.33
C ALA A 121 -10.07 -3.95 -0.02
N PHE A 122 -10.49 -2.71 0.22
CA PHE A 122 -11.21 -2.35 1.43
C PHE A 122 -12.61 -2.97 1.51
N ARG A 123 -13.32 -3.10 0.39
CA ARG A 123 -14.59 -3.84 0.36
C ARG A 123 -14.41 -5.29 0.73
N HIS A 124 -13.34 -5.92 0.24
CA HIS A 124 -13.03 -7.30 0.62
C HIS A 124 -12.73 -7.42 2.11
N ILE A 125 -11.95 -6.51 2.68
CA ILE A 125 -11.69 -6.44 4.12
C ILE A 125 -12.99 -6.26 4.91
N ASN A 126 -13.87 -5.35 4.48
CA ASN A 126 -15.17 -5.14 5.12
C ASN A 126 -16.10 -6.38 5.01
N ALA A 127 -15.96 -7.18 3.97
CA ALA A 127 -16.73 -8.41 3.80
C ALA A 127 -16.19 -9.61 4.60
N CYS A 128 -14.98 -9.51 5.16
CA CYS A 128 -14.32 -10.57 5.93
C CYS A 128 -14.99 -10.74 7.32
N LYS A 129 -15.87 -11.73 7.44
CA LYS A 129 -16.61 -11.99 8.69
C LYS A 129 -15.70 -12.43 9.85
N GLU A 130 -14.69 -13.24 9.57
CA GLU A 130 -13.71 -13.68 10.57
C GLU A 130 -12.89 -12.49 11.10
N CYS A 131 -12.47 -11.59 10.23
CA CYS A 131 -11.76 -10.38 10.60
C CYS A 131 -12.59 -9.51 11.55
N GLY A 132 -13.87 -9.35 11.26
CA GLY A 132 -14.80 -8.59 12.10
C GLY A 132 -15.04 -9.23 13.46
N ARG A 133 -15.11 -10.58 13.54
CA ARG A 133 -15.21 -11.31 14.82
C ARG A 133 -14.00 -11.11 15.72
N LYS A 134 -12.80 -11.09 15.15
CA LYS A 134 -11.54 -10.82 15.85
C LYS A 134 -11.32 -9.34 16.15
N LYS A 135 -12.13 -8.43 15.59
CA LYS A 135 -11.94 -6.98 15.63
C LYS A 135 -10.60 -6.55 15.04
N MET A 136 -10.22 -7.17 13.92
CA MET A 136 -8.99 -6.84 13.21
C MET A 136 -8.90 -5.32 12.98
N VAL A 137 -7.72 -4.76 13.21
CA VAL A 137 -7.43 -3.37 12.90
C VAL A 137 -6.78 -3.27 11.52
N THR A 138 -7.42 -2.56 10.61
CA THR A 138 -6.87 -2.24 9.29
C THR A 138 -6.21 -0.88 9.33
N VAL A 139 -4.93 -0.83 9.04
CA VAL A 139 -4.14 0.40 9.01
C VAL A 139 -3.81 0.76 7.57
N LEU A 140 -4.21 1.93 7.11
CA LEU A 140 -3.70 2.49 5.86
C LEU A 140 -2.39 3.22 6.14
N ARG A 141 -1.27 2.82 5.49
CA ARG A 141 -0.11 3.69 5.32
C ARG A 141 -0.26 4.43 4.01
N THR A 142 -0.33 5.76 4.06
CA THR A 142 -0.49 6.59 2.87
C THR A 142 0.72 6.51 1.96
N PHE A 143 0.54 6.92 0.71
CA PHE A 143 1.60 6.95 -0.30
C PHE A 143 2.82 7.74 0.18
N ALA A 144 4.01 7.18 0.01
CA ALA A 144 5.26 7.89 0.24
C ALA A 144 5.80 8.36 -1.12
N PRO A 145 6.02 9.68 -1.32
CA PRO A 145 6.35 10.26 -2.61
C PRO A 145 7.72 9.83 -3.11
N ALA A 146 7.95 10.01 -4.42
CA ALA A 146 9.27 9.97 -5.03
C ALA A 146 9.80 11.39 -5.23
N HIS A 147 11.15 11.58 -5.19
CA HIS A 147 11.77 12.90 -5.30
C HIS A 147 12.78 12.95 -6.46
N PHE A 148 12.34 12.63 -7.67
CA PHE A 148 13.19 12.75 -8.84
C PHE A 148 13.33 14.20 -9.30
N GLU A 149 14.56 14.62 -9.55
CA GLU A 149 14.93 15.85 -10.26
C GLU A 149 15.45 15.47 -11.65
N ASN A 150 15.06 16.26 -12.68
CA ASN A 150 15.48 16.07 -14.08
C ASN A 150 15.30 14.67 -14.65
N GLY A 151 14.14 14.08 -14.42
CA GLY A 151 13.78 12.75 -14.91
C GLY A 151 12.82 12.03 -13.98
N VAL A 152 12.65 10.72 -14.23
CA VAL A 152 11.83 9.81 -13.42
C VAL A 152 12.55 8.46 -13.31
N TRP A 153 11.97 7.52 -12.63
CA TRP A 153 12.56 6.20 -12.30
C TRP A 153 13.15 5.44 -13.50
N ASN A 154 12.68 5.68 -14.73
CA ASN A 154 13.12 4.99 -15.96
C ASN A 154 13.78 5.93 -16.98
N THR A 155 13.96 7.20 -16.69
CA THR A 155 14.61 8.18 -17.59
C THR A 155 15.86 8.85 -17.01
N GLY A 156 16.28 8.42 -15.81
CA GLY A 156 17.57 8.81 -15.24
C GLY A 156 17.56 10.09 -14.41
N GLY A 157 16.49 10.39 -13.68
CA GLY A 157 16.48 11.47 -12.70
C GLY A 157 17.40 11.20 -11.49
N TYR A 158 17.61 12.22 -10.67
CA TYR A 158 18.43 12.12 -9.46
C TYR A 158 17.73 12.77 -8.25
N CYS A 159 18.26 12.56 -7.04
CA CYS A 159 17.78 13.12 -5.77
C CYS A 159 18.99 13.44 -4.88
N ASN A 160 19.64 14.58 -5.11
CA ASN A 160 20.91 14.92 -4.48
C ASN A 160 20.74 15.88 -3.29
N ARG A 161 19.53 16.11 -2.81
CA ARG A 161 19.31 16.95 -1.64
C ARG A 161 19.84 16.27 -0.39
N THR A 162 20.51 17.06 0.47
CA THR A 162 21.21 16.59 1.68
C THR A 162 20.50 16.99 2.97
N GLY A 163 19.32 17.57 2.89
CA GLY A 163 18.52 17.99 4.04
C GLY A 163 17.04 18.13 3.71
N PRO A 164 16.20 18.22 4.74
CA PRO A 164 14.77 18.42 4.58
C PRO A 164 14.45 19.78 3.95
N VAL A 165 13.28 19.91 3.38
CA VAL A 165 12.71 21.17 2.89
C VAL A 165 11.62 21.67 3.82
N SER A 166 11.36 22.96 3.80
CA SER A 166 10.21 23.56 4.49
C SER A 166 8.92 23.24 3.76
N GLU A 167 7.79 23.33 4.46
CA GLU A 167 6.47 23.10 3.86
C GLU A 167 6.17 24.06 2.71
N SER A 168 6.67 25.30 2.78
CA SER A 168 6.49 26.30 1.72
C SER A 168 7.22 25.96 0.41
N GLU A 169 8.17 25.04 0.45
CA GLU A 169 8.88 24.53 -0.73
C GLU A 169 8.20 23.28 -1.34
N VAL A 170 7.22 22.72 -0.64
CA VAL A 170 6.50 21.51 -1.10
C VAL A 170 5.41 21.90 -2.09
N ASP A 171 5.41 21.26 -3.23
CA ASP A 171 4.32 21.38 -4.21
C ASP A 171 3.24 20.32 -3.94
N PHE A 172 2.18 20.71 -3.24
CA PHE A 172 1.01 19.88 -2.98
C PHE A 172 0.08 19.70 -4.20
N GLY A 173 0.38 20.32 -5.33
CA GLY A 173 -0.33 20.10 -6.60
C GLY A 173 0.19 18.89 -7.39
N LYS A 174 1.26 18.25 -6.95
CA LYS A 174 1.82 17.08 -7.62
C LYS A 174 0.95 15.82 -7.43
N PHE A 175 1.08 14.92 -8.39
CA PHE A 175 0.34 13.66 -8.45
C PHE A 175 0.52 12.77 -7.20
N ASP A 176 1.69 12.81 -6.58
CA ASP A 176 1.94 12.06 -5.33
C ASP A 176 1.00 12.46 -4.19
N TRP A 177 0.68 13.75 -4.08
CA TRP A 177 -0.30 14.24 -3.12
C TRP A 177 -1.74 13.85 -3.49
N GLU A 178 -2.06 13.82 -4.79
CA GLU A 178 -3.33 13.33 -5.30
C GLU A 178 -3.53 11.84 -4.97
N VAL A 179 -2.51 11.00 -5.14
CA VAL A 179 -2.55 9.57 -4.75
C VAL A 179 -2.90 9.41 -3.27
N ARG A 180 -2.27 10.19 -2.39
CA ARG A 180 -2.65 10.22 -0.97
C ARG A 180 -4.13 10.58 -0.79
N GLY A 181 -4.61 11.60 -1.48
CA GLY A 181 -6.01 12.03 -1.44
C GLY A 181 -6.98 10.90 -1.79
N ILE A 182 -6.70 10.19 -2.88
CA ILE A 182 -7.48 9.03 -3.33
C ILE A 182 -7.49 7.91 -2.29
N GLN A 183 -6.34 7.60 -1.73
CA GLN A 183 -6.23 6.57 -0.68
C GLN A 183 -7.08 6.93 0.54
N MET A 184 -7.02 8.19 0.98
CA MET A 184 -7.81 8.68 2.10
C MET A 184 -9.31 8.66 1.82
N GLU A 185 -9.75 9.04 0.63
CA GLU A 185 -11.15 8.99 0.25
C GLU A 185 -11.72 7.57 0.28
N GLU A 186 -10.99 6.60 -0.28
CA GLU A 186 -11.45 5.20 -0.28
C GLU A 186 -11.37 4.57 1.12
N PHE A 187 -10.38 4.95 1.92
CA PHE A 187 -10.28 4.57 3.32
C PHE A 187 -11.46 5.09 4.15
N GLU A 188 -11.78 6.38 4.04
CA GLU A 188 -12.92 6.99 4.74
C GLU A 188 -14.26 6.42 4.27
N ARG A 189 -14.38 6.09 2.98
CA ARG A 189 -15.52 5.35 2.45
C ARG A 189 -15.67 4.00 3.15
N ALA A 190 -14.59 3.21 3.19
CA ALA A 190 -14.61 1.89 3.80
C ALA A 190 -14.96 1.95 5.29
N ARG A 191 -14.41 2.94 6.01
CA ARG A 191 -14.71 3.19 7.43
C ARG A 191 -16.19 3.49 7.64
N ARG A 192 -16.80 4.33 6.81
CA ARG A 192 -18.23 4.64 6.86
C ARG A 192 -19.10 3.43 6.51
N GLU A 193 -18.77 2.69 5.45
CA GLU A 193 -19.51 1.49 5.05
C GLU A 193 -19.48 0.42 6.15
N GLY A 194 -18.34 0.21 6.80
CA GLY A 194 -18.20 -0.68 7.95
C GLY A 194 -19.04 -0.24 9.16
N THR A 195 -19.28 1.05 9.33
CA THR A 195 -20.09 1.61 10.42
C THR A 195 -21.58 1.58 10.10
N MET A 196 -21.97 1.86 8.85
CA MET A 196 -23.39 1.87 8.41
C MET A 196 -24.05 0.49 8.46
N GLY A 197 -23.26 -0.59 8.24
CA GLY A 197 -23.75 -1.94 8.46
C GLY A 197 -24.23 -2.20 9.90
N LYS A 198 -23.87 -1.34 10.86
CA LYS A 198 -24.32 -1.41 12.26
C LYS A 198 -25.67 -0.72 12.51
N LEU A 199 -26.02 0.28 11.70
CA LEU A 199 -27.23 1.14 11.92
C LEU A 199 -28.48 0.65 11.17
N GLY A 200 -28.34 -0.23 10.18
CA GLY A 200 -29.43 -0.61 9.26
C GLY A 200 -30.23 -1.86 9.61
N HIS A 201 -29.95 -2.57 10.71
CA HIS A 201 -30.68 -3.80 11.09
C HIS A 201 -31.21 -3.76 12.51
N ASN A 202 -32.29 -3.01 12.69
CA ASN A 202 -33.32 -3.32 13.69
C ASN A 202 -34.25 -4.38 13.09
N ASN A 203 -33.83 -5.67 13.14
CA ASN A 203 -34.75 -6.82 13.22
C ASN A 203 -33.96 -8.11 13.35
N ASN A 204 -34.14 -8.73 14.50
CA ASN A 204 -33.98 -10.14 14.84
C ASN A 204 -33.11 -11.04 13.92
N ASN A 205 -32.03 -11.54 14.49
CA ASN A 205 -31.29 -12.76 14.10
C ASN A 205 -30.34 -12.69 12.90
N ASN A 206 -29.46 -11.67 12.79
CA ASN A 206 -28.20 -11.90 12.10
C ASN A 206 -27.08 -11.10 12.75
N ASN A 207 -26.19 -11.77 13.48
CA ASN A 207 -24.96 -11.26 14.07
C ASN A 207 -23.92 -10.89 12.99
N ASN A 208 -24.25 -9.97 12.08
CA ASN A 208 -23.30 -9.38 11.14
C ASN A 208 -22.65 -8.12 11.76
N ASN A 209 -22.13 -8.25 12.99
CA ASN A 209 -21.28 -7.24 13.58
C ASN A 209 -19.89 -7.32 12.92
N ASN A 210 -19.75 -6.76 11.73
CA ASN A 210 -18.45 -6.53 11.13
C ASN A 210 -17.79 -5.37 11.90
N ASN A 211 -16.98 -5.72 12.89
CA ASN A 211 -16.31 -4.78 13.80
C ASN A 211 -14.89 -4.41 13.32
N ASN A 212 -14.64 -4.45 12.01
CA ASN A 212 -13.35 -4.00 11.49
C ASN A 212 -13.09 -2.56 11.90
N ARG A 213 -11.93 -2.32 12.47
CA ARG A 213 -11.44 -1.03 12.90
C ARG A 213 -10.51 -0.49 11.82
N PHE A 214 -10.58 0.79 11.55
CA PHE A 214 -9.79 1.43 10.51
C PHE A 214 -8.98 2.57 11.11
N GLU A 215 -7.66 2.48 10.99
CA GLU A 215 -6.69 3.45 11.46
C GLU A 215 -5.75 3.87 10.33
N MET A 216 -5.07 5.01 10.48
CA MET A 216 -4.22 5.56 9.42
C MET A 216 -2.87 5.97 9.97
N VAL A 217 -1.83 5.64 9.22
CA VAL A 217 -0.46 6.16 9.34
C VAL A 217 -0.21 7.05 8.12
N ASP A 218 -0.46 8.34 8.28
CA ASP A 218 -0.28 9.32 7.20
C ASP A 218 1.17 9.79 7.14
N VAL A 219 1.94 9.21 6.24
CA VAL A 219 3.36 9.52 6.06
C VAL A 219 3.61 10.56 4.95
N ALA A 220 2.65 10.77 4.05
CA ALA A 220 2.88 11.51 2.81
C ALA A 220 3.40 12.92 3.05
N ARG A 221 2.76 13.70 3.96
CA ARG A 221 3.17 15.08 4.23
C ARG A 221 4.58 15.17 4.80
N ALA A 222 4.90 14.32 5.79
CA ALA A 222 6.23 14.29 6.38
C ALA A 222 7.29 13.88 5.33
N MET A 223 6.96 12.91 4.49
CA MET A 223 7.89 12.41 3.47
C MET A 223 8.10 13.41 2.32
N LEU A 224 7.08 14.20 1.93
CA LEU A 224 7.26 15.30 0.96
C LEU A 224 8.34 16.30 1.38
N MET A 225 8.54 16.49 2.68
CA MET A 225 9.57 17.37 3.22
C MET A 225 10.96 16.71 3.36
N ARG A 226 11.10 15.44 2.95
CA ARG A 226 12.33 14.67 3.14
C ARG A 226 12.95 14.17 1.81
N PRO A 227 13.22 15.07 0.84
CA PRO A 227 13.87 14.68 -0.42
C PRO A 227 15.28 14.10 -0.20
N ASP A 228 15.87 14.31 0.97
CA ASP A 228 17.14 13.76 1.44
C ASP A 228 17.07 12.31 1.92
N GLY A 229 15.86 11.71 1.99
CA GLY A 229 15.65 10.41 2.60
C GLY A 229 15.76 9.21 1.65
N HIS A 230 16.22 9.41 0.42
CA HIS A 230 16.34 8.37 -0.60
C HIS A 230 17.75 7.79 -0.71
N PRO A 231 17.90 6.54 -1.14
CA PRO A 231 19.22 5.94 -1.36
C PRO A 231 20.04 6.61 -2.46
N GLY A 232 19.38 7.24 -3.45
CA GLY A 232 20.04 7.91 -4.55
C GLY A 232 21.00 6.99 -5.32
N GLU A 233 22.22 7.44 -5.50
CA GLU A 233 23.31 6.68 -6.14
C GLU A 233 23.85 5.54 -5.27
N HIS A 234 23.61 5.60 -3.94
CA HIS A 234 24.13 4.62 -2.97
C HIS A 234 23.35 3.33 -2.90
N TRP A 235 22.29 3.20 -3.65
CA TRP A 235 21.47 1.99 -3.68
C TRP A 235 22.29 0.72 -4.05
N GLY A 236 23.43 0.82 -4.75
CA GLY A 236 24.15 -0.36 -5.24
C GLY A 236 23.38 -1.16 -6.29
N ASN A 237 22.53 -0.54 -7.03
CA ASN A 237 21.40 -1.04 -7.78
C ASN A 237 21.79 -1.97 -8.94
N LYS A 238 21.54 -3.24 -8.77
CA LYS A 238 21.71 -4.26 -9.82
C LYS A 238 20.62 -4.21 -10.90
N TRP A 239 19.46 -3.61 -10.58
CA TRP A 239 18.25 -3.63 -11.41
C TRP A 239 18.12 -2.42 -12.34
N MET A 240 18.60 -1.25 -11.89
CA MET A 240 18.48 0.03 -12.59
C MET A 240 19.87 0.61 -12.84
N LYS A 241 20.75 -0.12 -13.52
CA LYS A 241 22.12 0.29 -13.78
C LYS A 241 22.21 1.74 -14.32
N GLY A 242 22.88 2.60 -13.58
CA GLY A 242 23.08 3.99 -13.95
C GLY A 242 21.94 4.95 -13.58
N TYR A 243 20.88 4.47 -12.91
CA TYR A 243 19.81 5.34 -12.40
C TYR A 243 19.85 5.41 -10.87
N ASN A 244 19.50 6.58 -10.32
CA ASN A 244 19.36 6.78 -8.88
C ASN A 244 18.05 6.20 -8.37
N ASP A 245 18.05 5.74 -7.13
CA ASP A 245 16.82 5.35 -6.45
C ASP A 245 16.28 6.52 -5.64
N CYS A 246 15.33 7.22 -6.22
CA CYS A 246 14.62 8.33 -5.60
C CYS A 246 13.15 7.97 -5.30
N THR A 247 12.84 6.67 -5.28
CA THR A 247 11.50 6.11 -4.99
C THR A 247 11.45 5.41 -3.64
N HIS A 248 12.47 4.57 -3.34
CA HIS A 248 12.54 3.89 -2.06
C HIS A 248 13.14 4.78 -0.98
N TRP A 249 12.96 4.41 0.28
CA TRP A 249 13.34 5.20 1.43
C TRP A 249 14.41 4.49 2.27
N CYS A 250 15.33 5.26 2.81
CA CYS A 250 16.43 4.72 3.63
C CYS A 250 15.93 4.12 4.95
N LEU A 251 16.55 3.02 5.32
CA LEU A 251 16.47 2.39 6.63
C LEU A 251 17.90 2.02 7.09
N PRO A 252 18.38 2.56 8.22
CA PRO A 252 17.72 3.50 9.13
C PRO A 252 17.49 4.87 8.49
N GLY A 253 16.51 5.60 9.01
CA GLY A 253 16.18 6.96 8.56
C GLY A 253 14.66 7.21 8.43
N PRO A 254 14.15 7.69 7.29
CA PRO A 254 12.73 8.03 7.15
C PRO A 254 11.76 6.88 7.45
N VAL A 255 12.16 5.63 7.21
CA VAL A 255 11.32 4.45 7.52
C VAL A 255 11.12 4.28 9.03
N ASP A 256 12.08 4.72 9.86
CA ASP A 256 11.94 4.69 11.33
C ASP A 256 10.79 5.61 11.80
N VAL A 257 10.62 6.77 11.14
CA VAL A 257 9.48 7.67 11.41
C VAL A 257 8.14 6.98 11.13
N TRP A 258 8.05 6.14 10.09
CA TRP A 258 6.83 5.36 9.83
C TRP A 258 6.55 4.37 10.95
N SER A 259 7.60 3.74 11.47
CA SER A 259 7.50 2.79 12.59
C SER A 259 7.06 3.48 13.88
N GLU A 260 7.57 4.68 14.16
CA GLU A 260 7.16 5.50 15.32
C GLU A 260 5.69 5.94 15.21
N LEU A 261 5.27 6.41 14.02
CA LEU A 261 3.87 6.77 13.77
C LEU A 261 2.95 5.56 13.93
N LEU A 262 3.34 4.40 13.39
CA LEU A 262 2.59 3.16 13.57
C LEU A 262 2.48 2.79 15.05
N LEU A 263 3.59 2.85 15.79
CA LEU A 263 3.61 2.57 17.23
C LEU A 263 2.67 3.50 18.01
N ALA A 264 2.63 4.79 17.64
CA ALA A 264 1.71 5.75 18.26
C ALA A 264 0.24 5.37 17.99
N VAL A 265 -0.09 4.95 16.76
CA VAL A 265 -1.42 4.44 16.40
C VAL A 265 -1.76 3.19 17.21
N LEU A 266 -0.86 2.21 17.29
CA LEU A 266 -1.08 0.97 18.03
C LEU A 266 -1.25 1.21 19.54
N LYS A 267 -0.45 2.10 20.13
CA LYS A 267 -0.61 2.49 21.55
C LYS A 267 -1.96 3.12 21.81
N ARG A 268 -2.41 4.05 20.96
CA ARG A 268 -3.73 4.67 21.07
C ARG A 268 -4.85 3.62 20.99
N GLU A 269 -4.73 2.67 20.07
CA GLU A 269 -5.68 1.58 19.89
C GLU A 269 -5.74 0.64 21.11
N ALA A 270 -4.61 0.46 21.78
CA ALA A 270 -4.52 -0.31 23.03
C ALA A 270 -4.99 0.48 24.27
N GLY A 271 -5.44 1.73 24.12
CA GLY A 271 -5.84 2.59 25.23
C GLY A 271 -4.67 3.11 26.06
N MET A 272 -3.44 3.06 25.53
CA MET A 272 -2.26 3.61 26.20
C MET A 272 -2.14 5.11 25.91
N VAL A 273 -1.75 5.87 26.92
CA VAL A 273 -1.47 7.31 26.75
C VAL A 273 -0.22 7.45 25.86
N VAL A 274 -0.36 8.13 24.74
CA VAL A 274 0.77 8.55 23.90
C VAL A 274 1.24 9.89 24.44
N ALA A 275 2.40 9.88 25.10
CA ALA A 275 3.02 11.09 25.63
C ALA A 275 3.63 11.92 24.51
#